data_11a893053179ea0b03e20d52ac18dbb8
#
_entry.id   11a893053179ea0b03e20d52ac18dbb8
#
_cell.length_a   1.000
_cell.length_b   1.000
_cell.length_c   1.000
_cell.angle_alpha   90.00
_cell.angle_beta   90.00
_cell.angle_gamma   90.00
#
_symmetry.space_group_name_H-M   'P 1'
#
loop_
_entity.id
_entity.type
_entity.pdbx_description
1 polymer ?
#
loop_
_entity_poly.entity_id
_entity_poly.type
_entity_poly.pdbx_seq_one_letter_code
_entity_poly.pdbx_strand_id
1 'polypeptide(L)'
;MATWSRSEIVGRLKGKIQRGEPIIGGGAGTGISAMCEEAGGIDLIVIYNSGRYRMAGRGSLAGLLAYGNANDIVKEMAHEVLPAVRHTPVLAGVCGTDPFMLRDKFLRELKEMGFAGVQNFPTVGL
;
A
#
# COMPACT_ATOMS: atom_id res chain seq x y z
N MET A 1 -1.48 -10.09 -11.86
CA MET A 1 -1.30 -9.88 -10.40
C MET A 1 -1.89 -11.07 -9.65
N ALA A 2 -1.16 -11.57 -8.67
CA ALA A 2 -1.65 -12.68 -7.84
C ALA A 2 -2.74 -12.19 -6.88
N THR A 3 -3.76 -13.03 -6.66
CA THR A 3 -4.78 -12.79 -5.63
C THR A 3 -4.32 -13.43 -4.33
N TRP A 4 -4.28 -12.65 -3.25
CA TRP A 4 -3.83 -13.11 -1.95
C TRP A 4 -4.99 -13.29 -0.97
N SER A 5 -5.05 -14.43 -0.31
CA SER A 5 -5.88 -14.59 0.89
C SER A 5 -5.10 -14.13 2.13
N ARG A 6 -5.84 -13.74 3.16
CA ARG A 6 -5.23 -13.39 4.44
C ARG A 6 -4.38 -14.53 5.01
N SER A 7 -4.88 -15.75 4.93
CA SER A 7 -4.18 -16.93 5.45
C SER A 7 -2.86 -17.20 4.73
N GLU A 8 -2.81 -17.01 3.42
CA GLU A 8 -1.58 -17.16 2.64
C GLU A 8 -0.53 -16.12 3.02
N ILE A 9 -0.93 -14.86 3.11
CA ILE A 9 -0.01 -13.78 3.50
C ILE A 9 0.54 -14.01 4.90
N VAL A 10 -0.34 -14.25 5.87
CA VAL A 10 0.05 -14.47 7.28
C VAL A 10 0.91 -15.73 7.41
N GLY A 11 0.56 -16.80 6.70
CA GLY A 11 1.34 -18.03 6.69
C GLY A 11 2.77 -17.83 6.17
N ARG A 12 2.91 -17.09 5.08
CA ARG A 12 4.21 -16.71 4.50
C ARG A 12 5.09 -15.92 5.48
N LEU A 13 4.51 -14.91 6.11
CA LEU A 13 5.25 -14.07 7.06
C LEU A 13 5.62 -14.83 8.34
N LYS A 14 4.72 -15.65 8.88
CA LYS A 14 5.01 -16.50 10.02
C LYS A 14 6.11 -17.52 9.71
N GLY A 15 6.12 -18.09 8.51
CA GLY A 15 7.17 -18.99 8.05
C GLY A 15 8.54 -18.34 8.06
N LYS A 16 8.64 -17.08 7.64
CA LYS A 16 9.89 -16.31 7.72
C LYS A 16 10.35 -16.12 9.17
N ILE A 17 9.44 -15.74 10.06
CA ILE A 17 9.75 -15.57 11.49
C ILE A 17 10.28 -16.88 12.08
N GLN A 18 9.66 -18.01 11.77
CA GLN A 18 10.07 -19.33 12.26
C GLN A 18 11.47 -19.73 11.76
N ARG A 19 11.86 -19.30 10.56
CA ARG A 19 13.20 -19.52 10.00
C ARG A 19 14.23 -18.48 10.44
N GLY A 20 13.84 -17.49 11.26
CA GLY A 20 14.73 -16.40 11.66
C GLY A 20 15.04 -15.41 10.54
N GLU A 21 14.22 -15.37 9.49
CA GLU A 21 14.39 -14.44 8.38
C GLU A 21 13.66 -13.11 8.64
N PRO A 22 14.22 -11.96 8.23
CA PRO A 22 13.54 -10.68 8.37
C PRO A 22 12.34 -10.55 7.43
N ILE A 23 11.34 -9.80 7.87
CA ILE A 23 10.25 -9.35 7.01
C ILE A 23 10.59 -7.93 6.56
N ILE A 24 10.64 -7.73 5.24
CA ILE A 24 10.98 -6.43 4.65
C ILE A 24 9.74 -5.89 3.95
N GLY A 25 9.28 -4.73 4.43
CA GLY A 25 8.22 -3.97 3.79
C GLY A 25 8.76 -2.63 3.29
N GLY A 26 8.24 -2.13 2.20
CA GLY A 26 8.65 -0.87 1.64
C GLY A 26 7.51 -0.09 1.01
N GLY A 27 7.69 1.22 0.91
CA GLY A 27 6.75 2.10 0.24
C GLY A 27 7.12 2.29 -1.23
N ALA A 28 6.15 2.22 -2.12
CA ALA A 28 6.32 2.53 -3.54
C ALA A 28 5.46 3.72 -3.93
N GLY A 29 6.04 4.66 -4.67
CA GLY A 29 5.31 5.85 -5.16
C GLY A 29 4.89 5.75 -6.61
N THR A 30 5.49 4.83 -7.36
CA THR A 30 5.25 4.64 -8.80
C THR A 30 5.30 3.15 -9.15
N GLY A 31 4.81 2.82 -10.34
CA GLY A 31 4.86 1.45 -10.85
C GLY A 31 6.28 0.91 -10.96
N ILE A 32 7.22 1.73 -11.43
CA ILE A 32 8.61 1.29 -11.58
C ILE A 32 9.28 1.04 -10.23
N SER A 33 9.02 1.86 -9.22
CA SER A 33 9.56 1.61 -7.89
C SER A 33 9.03 0.30 -7.30
N ALA A 34 7.75 0.02 -7.46
CA ALA A 34 7.15 -1.24 -7.03
C ALA A 34 7.75 -2.45 -7.76
N MET A 35 7.97 -2.37 -9.06
CA MET A 35 8.64 -3.41 -9.85
C MET A 35 10.05 -3.70 -9.34
N CYS A 36 10.82 -2.66 -9.05
CA CYS A 36 12.19 -2.79 -8.55
C CYS A 36 12.21 -3.42 -7.16
N GLU A 37 11.30 -3.01 -6.28
CA GLU A 37 11.15 -3.59 -4.95
C GLU A 37 10.79 -5.07 -5.01
N GLU A 38 9.85 -5.44 -5.87
CA GLU A 38 9.49 -6.84 -6.10
C GLU A 38 10.66 -7.65 -6.64
N ALA A 39 11.38 -7.14 -7.62
CA ALA A 39 12.57 -7.79 -8.17
C ALA A 39 13.68 -7.98 -7.13
N GLY A 40 13.77 -7.07 -6.15
CA GLY A 40 14.69 -7.16 -5.03
C GLY A 40 14.28 -8.16 -3.95
N GLY A 41 13.09 -8.73 -4.02
CA GLY A 41 12.61 -9.76 -3.08
C GLY A 41 11.88 -9.23 -1.86
N ILE A 42 11.27 -8.06 -1.96
CA ILE A 42 10.50 -7.48 -0.85
C ILE A 42 9.30 -8.35 -0.47
N ASP A 43 8.92 -8.34 0.80
CA ASP A 43 7.82 -9.15 1.30
C ASP A 43 6.46 -8.48 1.20
N LEU A 44 6.41 -7.19 1.40
CA LEU A 44 5.20 -6.36 1.36
C LEU A 44 5.51 -5.02 0.72
N ILE A 45 4.59 -4.52 -0.09
CA ILE A 45 4.63 -3.16 -0.63
C ILE A 45 3.45 -2.39 -0.06
N VAL A 46 3.69 -1.16 0.39
CA VAL A 46 2.63 -0.25 0.84
C VAL A 46 2.61 0.96 -0.07
N ILE A 47 1.45 1.31 -0.58
CA ILE A 47 1.28 2.54 -1.35
C ILE A 47 0.36 3.51 -0.61
N TYR A 48 0.71 4.77 -0.62
CA TYR A 48 -0.01 5.83 0.08
C TYR A 48 0.37 7.21 -0.50
N ASN A 49 -0.40 8.24 -0.16
CA ASN A 49 -0.26 9.57 -0.75
C ASN A 49 1.15 10.16 -0.68
N SER A 50 1.87 9.99 0.43
CA SER A 50 3.24 10.49 0.57
C SER A 50 4.20 9.92 -0.46
N GLY A 51 3.99 8.68 -0.89
CA GLY A 51 4.79 8.05 -1.94
C GLY A 51 4.69 8.81 -3.25
N ARG A 52 3.49 9.22 -3.64
CA ARG A 52 3.27 10.05 -4.83
C ARG A 52 4.01 11.39 -4.72
N TYR A 53 3.87 12.07 -3.59
CA TYR A 53 4.51 13.37 -3.40
C TYR A 53 6.04 13.28 -3.40
N ARG A 54 6.61 12.25 -2.77
CA ARG A 54 8.05 12.01 -2.79
C ARG A 54 8.59 11.75 -4.19
N MET A 55 7.88 10.95 -4.98
CA MET A 55 8.27 10.68 -6.37
C MET A 55 8.13 11.92 -7.26
N ALA A 56 7.30 12.88 -6.86
CA ALA A 56 7.22 14.20 -7.49
C ALA A 56 8.27 15.19 -6.93
N GLY A 57 9.24 14.72 -6.13
CA GLY A 57 10.30 15.55 -5.58
C GLY A 57 9.92 16.37 -4.36
N ARG A 58 8.84 15.99 -3.64
CA ARG A 58 8.40 16.68 -2.43
C ARG A 58 8.87 15.95 -1.18
N GLY A 59 8.90 16.65 -0.05
CA GLY A 59 9.26 16.07 1.23
C GLY A 59 8.15 15.18 1.80
N SER A 60 8.49 14.33 2.76
CA SER A 60 7.53 13.39 3.39
C SER A 60 6.38 14.08 4.10
N LEU A 61 6.56 15.32 4.60
CA LEU A 61 5.51 16.09 5.24
C LEU A 61 4.35 16.43 4.30
N ALA A 62 4.56 16.44 2.99
CA ALA A 62 3.50 16.72 2.03
C ALA A 62 2.31 15.77 2.17
N GLY A 63 2.56 14.53 2.59
CA GLY A 63 1.50 13.55 2.82
C GLY A 63 0.61 13.81 4.04
N LEU A 64 1.06 14.68 4.95
CA LEU A 64 0.32 15.06 6.16
C LEU A 64 -0.43 16.40 5.98
N LEU A 65 -0.22 17.07 4.87
CA LEU A 65 -0.79 18.37 4.58
C LEU A 65 -2.02 18.23 3.68
N ALA A 66 -2.85 19.27 3.66
CA ALA A 66 -4.14 19.27 2.97
C ALA A 66 -4.01 19.53 1.46
N TYR A 67 -3.22 18.73 0.76
CA TYR A 67 -3.04 18.84 -0.69
C TYR A 67 -3.97 17.94 -1.50
N GLY A 68 -4.74 17.09 -0.85
CA GLY A 68 -5.68 16.20 -1.49
C GLY A 68 -6.26 15.20 -0.51
N ASN A 69 -7.18 14.37 -1.00
CA ASN A 69 -7.75 13.28 -0.22
C ASN A 69 -6.82 12.05 -0.31
N ALA A 70 -6.25 11.63 0.81
CA ALA A 70 -5.32 10.51 0.86
C ALA A 70 -5.93 9.20 0.32
N ASN A 71 -7.20 8.95 0.62
CA ASN A 71 -7.90 7.75 0.18
C ASN A 71 -8.16 7.74 -1.33
N ASP A 72 -8.46 8.88 -1.93
CA ASP A 72 -8.61 9.00 -3.38
C ASP A 72 -7.26 8.82 -4.08
N ILE A 73 -6.21 9.43 -3.54
CA ILE A 73 -4.86 9.35 -4.10
C ILE A 73 -4.36 7.90 -4.12
N VAL A 74 -4.55 7.13 -3.04
CA VAL A 74 -4.11 5.73 -3.03
C VAL A 74 -4.86 4.88 -4.06
N LYS A 75 -6.14 5.15 -4.30
CA LYS A 75 -6.90 4.48 -5.35
C LYS A 75 -6.38 4.83 -6.75
N GLU A 76 -6.03 6.08 -6.99
CA GLU A 76 -5.40 6.48 -8.25
C GLU A 76 -4.04 5.79 -8.45
N MET A 77 -3.21 5.75 -7.42
CA MET A 77 -1.92 5.06 -7.47
C MET A 77 -2.05 3.57 -7.77
N ALA A 78 -3.13 2.95 -7.33
CA ALA A 78 -3.40 1.54 -7.57
C ALA A 78 -3.45 1.19 -9.06
N HIS A 79 -3.96 2.08 -9.90
CA HIS A 79 -4.05 1.86 -11.34
C HIS A 79 -2.67 1.70 -11.99
N GLU A 80 -1.66 2.33 -11.43
CA GLU A 80 -0.29 2.22 -11.89
C GLU A 80 0.47 1.07 -11.23
N VAL A 81 0.33 0.94 -9.92
CA VAL A 81 1.17 0.03 -9.12
C VAL A 81 0.69 -1.42 -9.18
N LEU A 82 -0.61 -1.66 -9.02
CA LEU A 82 -1.12 -3.04 -8.95
C LEU A 82 -0.84 -3.86 -10.21
N PRO A 83 -1.00 -3.32 -11.43
CA PRO A 83 -0.63 -4.06 -12.65
C PRO A 83 0.87 -4.30 -12.81
N ALA A 84 1.71 -3.48 -12.18
CA ALA A 84 3.16 -3.59 -12.27
C ALA A 84 3.74 -4.67 -11.34
N VAL A 85 2.99 -5.09 -10.32
CA VAL A 85 3.39 -6.09 -9.34
C VAL A 85 2.75 -7.43 -9.67
N ARG A 86 3.53 -8.52 -9.64
CA ARG A 86 3.07 -9.84 -10.07
C ARG A 86 2.77 -10.79 -8.92
N HIS A 87 3.59 -10.78 -7.86
CA HIS A 87 3.53 -11.79 -6.80
C HIS A 87 3.78 -11.26 -5.39
N THR A 88 3.89 -9.95 -5.21
CA THR A 88 4.08 -9.33 -3.89
C THR A 88 2.76 -8.75 -3.40
N PRO A 89 2.34 -9.01 -2.15
CA PRO A 89 1.15 -8.37 -1.59
C PRO A 89 1.34 -6.86 -1.50
N VAL A 90 0.34 -6.12 -1.98
CA VAL A 90 0.32 -4.65 -1.92
C VAL A 90 -0.77 -4.22 -0.95
N LEU A 91 -0.39 -3.42 0.03
CA LEU A 91 -1.29 -2.84 1.02
C LEU A 91 -1.62 -1.40 0.65
N ALA A 92 -2.87 -1.00 0.85
CA ALA A 92 -3.28 0.39 0.74
C ALA A 92 -3.05 1.13 2.06
N GLY A 93 -2.24 2.17 2.03
CA GLY A 93 -2.13 3.13 3.13
C GLY A 93 -3.31 4.10 3.09
N VAL A 94 -4.16 4.06 4.10
CA VAL A 94 -5.44 4.77 4.12
C VAL A 94 -5.55 5.72 5.30
N CYS A 95 -6.37 6.76 5.14
CA CYS A 95 -6.80 7.62 6.25
C CYS A 95 -8.11 7.07 6.82
N GLY A 96 -8.01 6.30 7.90
CA GLY A 96 -9.18 5.68 8.54
C GLY A 96 -10.08 6.65 9.29
N THR A 97 -9.65 7.90 9.46
CA THR A 97 -10.41 8.96 10.13
C THR A 97 -11.15 9.89 9.15
N ASP A 98 -11.16 9.56 7.87
CA ASP A 98 -11.90 10.32 6.85
C ASP A 98 -13.40 10.34 7.21
N PRO A 99 -13.98 11.51 7.50
CA PRO A 99 -15.37 11.61 7.94
C PRO A 99 -16.40 11.30 6.85
N PHE A 100 -15.98 11.31 5.58
CA PHE A 100 -16.86 11.04 4.45
C PHE A 100 -16.75 9.60 3.95
N MET A 101 -15.94 8.77 4.59
CA MET A 101 -15.73 7.38 4.18
C MET A 101 -16.83 6.48 4.72
N LEU A 102 -17.49 5.73 3.83
CA LEU A 102 -18.33 4.59 4.18
C LEU A 102 -17.42 3.36 4.30
N ARG A 103 -16.99 3.07 5.50
CA ARG A 103 -15.89 2.11 5.79
C ARG A 103 -16.05 0.76 5.10
N ASP A 104 -17.18 0.11 5.26
CA ASP A 104 -17.38 -1.23 4.71
C ASP A 104 -17.38 -1.23 3.18
N LYS A 105 -17.96 -0.21 2.57
CA LYS A 105 -17.95 -0.03 1.12
C LYS A 105 -16.53 0.22 0.62
N PHE A 106 -15.81 1.12 1.28
CA PHE A 106 -14.45 1.49 0.94
C PHE A 106 -13.50 0.27 1.01
N LEU A 107 -13.58 -0.52 2.08
CA LEU A 107 -12.75 -1.72 2.22
C LEU A 107 -13.06 -2.78 1.16
N ARG A 108 -14.33 -2.97 0.80
CA ARG A 108 -14.70 -3.86 -0.30
C ARG A 108 -14.13 -3.37 -1.63
N GLU A 109 -14.24 -2.07 -1.91
CA GLU A 109 -13.70 -1.46 -3.12
C GLU A 109 -12.18 -1.71 -3.24
N LEU A 110 -11.42 -1.46 -2.19
CA LEU A 110 -9.98 -1.73 -2.18
C LEU A 110 -9.66 -3.20 -2.44
N LYS A 111 -10.42 -4.10 -1.84
CA LYS A 111 -10.25 -5.54 -2.08
C LYS A 111 -10.53 -5.90 -3.53
N GLU A 112 -11.60 -5.38 -4.11
CA GLU A 112 -11.98 -5.60 -5.51
C GLU A 112 -10.94 -5.03 -6.49
N MET A 113 -10.31 -3.92 -6.13
CA MET A 113 -9.21 -3.34 -6.91
C MET A 113 -7.97 -4.24 -6.95
N GLY A 114 -7.80 -5.14 -5.97
CA GLY A 114 -6.67 -6.06 -5.91
C GLY A 114 -5.68 -5.82 -4.77
N PHE A 115 -5.99 -4.93 -3.84
CA PHE A 115 -5.18 -4.79 -2.65
C PHE A 115 -5.26 -6.04 -1.77
N ALA A 116 -4.13 -6.41 -1.19
CA ALA A 116 -4.01 -7.55 -0.29
C ALA A 116 -4.44 -7.22 1.15
N GLY A 117 -4.49 -5.94 1.50
CA GLY A 117 -4.88 -5.45 2.81
C GLY A 117 -4.78 -3.93 2.90
N VAL A 118 -4.97 -3.43 4.10
CA VAL A 118 -4.91 -2.00 4.40
C VAL A 118 -4.01 -1.73 5.59
N GLN A 119 -3.43 -0.55 5.62
CA GLN A 119 -2.71 -0.01 6.76
C GLN A 119 -3.25 1.40 7.03
N ASN A 120 -3.60 1.70 8.28
CA ASN A 120 -4.05 3.04 8.65
C ASN A 120 -2.85 4.00 8.72
N PHE A 121 -2.37 4.39 7.56
CA PHE A 121 -1.25 5.29 7.35
C PHE A 121 -1.31 5.85 5.91
N PRO A 122 -1.08 7.13 5.67
CA PRO A 122 -0.71 8.16 6.64
C PRO A 122 -1.90 8.60 7.49
N THR A 123 -1.60 9.05 8.70
CA THR A 123 -2.59 9.72 9.54
C THR A 123 -2.65 11.17 9.10
N VAL A 124 -3.65 11.51 8.32
CA VAL A 124 -3.92 12.90 7.92
C VAL A 124 -4.82 13.54 8.95
N GLY A 125 -4.55 14.79 9.29
CA GLY A 125 -5.46 15.55 10.13
C GLY A 125 -5.19 15.42 11.62
N LEU A 126 -3.97 15.48 11.92
CA LEU A 126 -3.57 15.81 13.29
C LEU A 126 -3.98 17.23 13.63
#